data_2c9eda9624e1a4109a72036bfb24329a
#
_entry.id   2c9eda9624e1a4109a72036bfb24329a
#
_cell.length_a   1.000
_cell.length_b   1.000
_cell.length_c   1.000
_cell.angle_alpha   90.00
_cell.angle_beta   90.00
_cell.angle_gamma   90.00
#
_symmetry.space_group_name_H-M   'P 1'
#
loop_
_entity.id
_entity.type
_entity.pdbx_description
1 polymer ?
#
loop_
_entity_poly.entity_id
_entity_poly.type
_entity_poly.pdbx_seq_one_letter_code
_entity_poly.pdbx_strand_id
1 'polypeptide(L)'
;MVWKAHGDATEIAIQVFTTRLDYGRESLVHNYEHLAEFPFDSSIKRMSAVYKDKHETRVYTKGAVERVLGLCDYWYGERTEGSYDSQKLVKLTDDDIKLIEENMAALSSQGLRVLAFATKELGSSDISEREQVESHLTFQGLIGIYDPPREETAGSVKLCHGAGINVHMLTGDHPGTAKAIAQEVGILPRNLYHYSDDIVKVMVMTANEFDALSDEEIDNLPVLPLVIARCAPKTKVRMIEALHRRKKFAAMTGDGVNDSPSLKKADVGIAMGMNGSDVAKDASDIVLTDDNFASILNAIEEGRRMSSNIQKFVLQLLAENVAQALYLMCGLAFIDNTGFSVFPLSPVSCLFVIVVTSILPALGLGMCPADDEVLERPPNSMIFTWEVILDMFVYGTLVACACMLCFTIVVYGKGNGDLGHGCNKMNANIDACGLVFEGRASAFVVLTWGALILALECLHPTKSFFNMRVSDRPWYTQTVLGLWENKVLFWSIVFGIAAVFPVIYIPVINTKVFLHKSIGWEWGLSIACTVFFWITAEAWKWAKRIYIRRKAANNGDGKENVLNENDPFSKYASFSRDNTMVV
;
A
#
# COMPACT_ATOMS: atom_id res chain seq x y z
N MET A 1 -34.46 23.83 -13.05
CA MET A 1 -34.59 22.39 -12.78
C MET A 1 -33.37 21.71 -13.37
N VAL A 2 -32.59 20.99 -12.58
CA VAL A 2 -31.50 20.17 -13.08
C VAL A 2 -32.06 18.76 -13.29
N TRP A 3 -32.02 18.27 -14.52
CA TRP A 3 -32.42 16.89 -14.82
C TRP A 3 -31.43 15.94 -14.14
N LYS A 4 -31.93 14.96 -13.40
CA LYS A 4 -31.14 13.92 -12.77
C LYS A 4 -31.59 12.57 -13.30
N ALA A 5 -30.70 11.90 -14.02
CA ALA A 5 -30.96 10.55 -14.51
C ALA A 5 -30.69 9.52 -13.40
N HIS A 6 -31.54 8.50 -13.30
CA HIS A 6 -31.40 7.36 -12.40
C HIS A 6 -31.44 6.08 -13.22
N GLY A 7 -30.46 5.19 -13.03
CA GLY A 7 -30.36 3.91 -13.71
C GLY A 7 -28.91 3.49 -13.89
N ASP A 8 -28.68 2.41 -14.64
CA ASP A 8 -27.34 1.96 -15.03
C ASP A 8 -26.66 3.01 -15.93
N ALA A 9 -25.35 3.20 -15.77
CA ALA A 9 -24.58 4.20 -16.51
C ALA A 9 -24.68 4.03 -18.03
N THR A 10 -24.71 2.78 -18.51
CA THR A 10 -24.87 2.45 -19.94
C THR A 10 -26.23 2.92 -20.46
N GLU A 11 -27.30 2.67 -19.69
CA GLU A 11 -28.67 3.07 -20.04
C GLU A 11 -28.82 4.60 -20.06
N ILE A 12 -28.21 5.26 -19.06
CA ILE A 12 -28.19 6.73 -18.98
C ILE A 12 -27.46 7.32 -20.20
N ALA A 13 -26.32 6.76 -20.59
CA ALA A 13 -25.56 7.24 -21.76
C ALA A 13 -26.38 7.14 -23.04
N ILE A 14 -27.06 6.01 -23.27
CA ILE A 14 -27.95 5.81 -24.41
C ILE A 14 -29.12 6.78 -24.37
N GLN A 15 -29.76 6.96 -23.22
CA GLN A 15 -30.87 7.88 -23.01
C GLN A 15 -30.47 9.35 -23.29
N VAL A 16 -29.30 9.76 -22.82
CA VAL A 16 -28.77 11.11 -23.10
C VAL A 16 -28.50 11.30 -24.59
N PHE A 17 -27.93 10.30 -25.25
CA PHE A 17 -27.68 10.32 -26.69
C PHE A 17 -28.97 10.46 -27.48
N THR A 18 -29.99 9.64 -27.20
CA THR A 18 -31.27 9.70 -27.91
C THR A 18 -32.02 11.01 -27.63
N THR A 19 -31.95 11.54 -26.40
CA THR A 19 -32.57 12.82 -26.04
C THR A 19 -31.94 13.99 -26.84
N ARG A 20 -30.64 13.95 -27.11
CA ARG A 20 -29.94 14.96 -27.96
C ARG A 20 -30.40 14.90 -29.43
N LEU A 21 -30.98 13.79 -29.85
CA LEU A 21 -31.56 13.59 -31.18
C LEU A 21 -33.07 13.83 -31.19
N ASP A 22 -33.63 14.43 -30.15
CA ASP A 22 -35.07 14.69 -29.93
C ASP A 22 -35.94 13.42 -29.79
N TYR A 23 -35.31 12.26 -29.52
CA TYR A 23 -36.00 11.01 -29.20
C TYR A 23 -36.00 10.78 -27.66
N GLY A 24 -36.68 11.66 -26.95
CA GLY A 24 -36.83 11.53 -25.50
C GLY A 24 -37.80 10.42 -25.09
N ARG A 25 -37.57 9.82 -23.91
CA ARG A 25 -38.42 8.76 -23.37
C ARG A 25 -39.92 9.13 -23.28
N GLU A 26 -40.22 10.37 -22.94
CA GLU A 26 -41.60 10.86 -22.84
C GLU A 26 -42.39 10.75 -24.16
N SER A 27 -41.74 11.08 -25.29
CA SER A 27 -42.34 10.98 -26.60
C SER A 27 -42.54 9.52 -27.05
N LEU A 28 -41.64 8.62 -26.63
CA LEU A 28 -41.74 7.21 -26.97
C LEU A 28 -42.81 6.48 -26.16
N VAL A 29 -42.94 6.76 -24.88
CA VAL A 29 -43.96 6.13 -24.00
C VAL A 29 -45.38 6.39 -24.50
N HIS A 30 -45.67 7.52 -25.12
CA HIS A 30 -46.98 7.82 -25.70
C HIS A 30 -47.30 7.04 -26.98
N ASN A 31 -46.26 6.59 -27.69
CA ASN A 31 -46.45 5.96 -29.01
C ASN A 31 -46.26 4.44 -28.97
N TYR A 32 -45.62 3.90 -27.94
CA TYR A 32 -45.27 2.49 -27.84
C TYR A 32 -45.79 1.88 -26.52
N GLU A 33 -46.45 0.74 -26.60
CA GLU A 33 -46.88 -0.05 -25.45
C GLU A 33 -45.81 -1.09 -25.09
N HIS A 34 -45.34 -1.09 -23.88
CA HIS A 34 -44.37 -2.08 -23.39
C HIS A 34 -45.09 -3.39 -23.05
N LEU A 35 -44.71 -4.49 -23.73
CA LEU A 35 -45.37 -5.79 -23.57
C LEU A 35 -44.56 -6.75 -22.69
N ALA A 36 -43.24 -6.84 -22.88
CA ALA A 36 -42.38 -7.74 -22.13
C ALA A 36 -40.94 -7.22 -22.08
N GLU A 37 -40.22 -7.60 -21.04
CA GLU A 37 -38.81 -7.29 -20.89
C GLU A 37 -38.03 -8.53 -20.43
N PHE A 38 -36.93 -8.82 -21.10
CA PHE A 38 -35.94 -9.81 -20.72
C PHE A 38 -34.73 -9.07 -20.20
N PRO A 39 -34.55 -8.97 -18.86
CA PRO A 39 -33.51 -8.17 -18.25
C PRO A 39 -32.10 -8.65 -18.67
N PHE A 40 -31.13 -7.77 -18.47
CA PHE A 40 -29.72 -8.10 -18.75
C PHE A 40 -29.27 -9.30 -17.92
N ASP A 41 -28.66 -10.27 -18.59
CA ASP A 41 -28.06 -11.44 -17.96
C ASP A 41 -26.55 -11.45 -18.26
N SER A 42 -25.75 -11.48 -17.21
CA SER A 42 -24.29 -11.43 -17.31
C SER A 42 -23.67 -12.68 -17.97
N SER A 43 -24.35 -13.82 -17.98
CA SER A 43 -23.89 -15.06 -18.62
C SER A 43 -24.03 -15.01 -20.13
N ILE A 44 -25.11 -14.45 -20.62
CA ILE A 44 -25.41 -14.32 -22.07
C ILE A 44 -25.14 -12.91 -22.61
N LYS A 45 -24.86 -11.94 -21.73
CA LYS A 45 -24.45 -10.55 -22.03
C LYS A 45 -25.34 -9.79 -22.99
N ARG A 46 -26.66 -9.96 -22.86
CA ARG A 46 -27.67 -9.26 -23.66
C ARG A 46 -28.96 -9.04 -22.89
N MET A 47 -29.75 -8.09 -23.35
CA MET A 47 -31.13 -7.85 -22.89
C MET A 47 -32.02 -7.56 -24.09
N SER A 48 -33.32 -7.80 -23.92
CA SER A 48 -34.33 -7.54 -24.95
C SER A 48 -35.59 -6.97 -24.35
N ALA A 49 -36.25 -6.07 -25.10
CA ALA A 49 -37.54 -5.52 -24.70
C ALA A 49 -38.51 -5.57 -25.90
N VAL A 50 -39.78 -5.89 -25.63
CA VAL A 50 -40.80 -6.02 -26.64
C VAL A 50 -41.79 -4.86 -26.50
N TYR A 51 -41.92 -4.11 -27.58
CA TYR A 51 -42.83 -2.98 -27.69
C TYR A 51 -43.82 -3.17 -28.83
N LYS A 52 -45.00 -2.64 -28.64
CA LYS A 52 -46.06 -2.60 -29.66
C LYS A 52 -46.34 -1.14 -30.01
N ASP A 53 -46.32 -0.85 -31.29
CA ASP A 53 -46.85 0.38 -31.83
C ASP A 53 -48.27 0.15 -32.40
N LYS A 54 -48.85 1.14 -33.11
CA LYS A 54 -50.18 1.05 -33.68
C LYS A 54 -50.32 -0.04 -34.75
N HIS A 55 -49.21 -0.54 -35.33
CA HIS A 55 -49.23 -1.41 -36.50
C HIS A 55 -48.49 -2.73 -36.26
N GLU A 56 -47.44 -2.72 -35.44
CA GLU A 56 -46.50 -3.84 -35.35
C GLU A 56 -46.03 -4.08 -33.90
N THR A 57 -45.72 -5.33 -33.61
CA THR A 57 -45.01 -5.70 -32.39
C THR A 57 -43.53 -5.96 -32.72
N ARG A 58 -42.60 -5.28 -32.04
CA ARG A 58 -41.15 -5.43 -32.30
C ARG A 58 -40.41 -5.76 -31.03
N VAL A 59 -39.38 -6.60 -31.18
CA VAL A 59 -38.36 -6.81 -30.17
C VAL A 59 -37.15 -5.95 -30.49
N TYR A 60 -36.58 -5.36 -29.46
CA TYR A 60 -35.35 -4.60 -29.49
C TYR A 60 -34.36 -5.28 -28.57
N THR A 61 -33.26 -5.76 -29.15
CA THR A 61 -32.19 -6.47 -28.44
C THR A 61 -30.92 -5.65 -28.46
N LYS A 62 -30.25 -5.52 -27.30
CA LYS A 62 -28.91 -4.93 -27.21
C LYS A 62 -27.99 -5.81 -26.36
N GLY A 63 -26.70 -5.78 -26.65
CA GLY A 63 -25.73 -6.56 -25.89
C GLY A 63 -24.33 -6.54 -26.48
N ALA A 64 -23.50 -7.47 -25.99
CA ALA A 64 -22.16 -7.68 -26.52
C ALA A 64 -22.24 -8.11 -27.99
N VAL A 65 -21.38 -7.53 -28.84
CA VAL A 65 -21.43 -7.70 -30.29
C VAL A 65 -21.43 -9.17 -30.68
N GLU A 66 -20.53 -9.96 -30.10
CA GLU A 66 -20.38 -11.38 -30.41
C GLU A 66 -21.63 -12.22 -30.02
N ARG A 67 -22.41 -11.75 -29.06
CA ARG A 67 -23.61 -12.43 -28.58
C ARG A 67 -24.86 -12.05 -29.35
N VAL A 68 -24.94 -10.80 -29.80
CA VAL A 68 -26.08 -10.29 -30.57
C VAL A 68 -25.93 -10.69 -32.04
N LEU A 69 -24.72 -10.54 -32.59
CA LEU A 69 -24.45 -10.84 -34.01
C LEU A 69 -24.73 -12.31 -34.37
N GLY A 70 -24.43 -13.24 -33.47
CA GLY A 70 -24.75 -14.67 -33.67
C GLY A 70 -26.24 -15.02 -33.67
N LEU A 71 -27.14 -14.05 -33.39
CA LEU A 71 -28.59 -14.20 -33.44
C LEU A 71 -29.22 -13.48 -34.64
N CYS A 72 -28.39 -12.79 -35.45
CA CYS A 72 -28.82 -11.98 -36.57
C CYS A 72 -28.69 -12.76 -37.90
N ASP A 73 -29.75 -12.76 -38.69
CA ASP A 73 -29.77 -13.34 -40.05
C ASP A 73 -29.70 -12.26 -41.13
N TYR A 74 -30.08 -11.03 -40.77
CA TYR A 74 -30.23 -9.92 -41.72
C TYR A 74 -29.58 -8.66 -41.19
N TRP A 75 -29.24 -7.76 -42.13
CA TRP A 75 -28.85 -6.37 -41.83
C TRP A 75 -29.34 -5.44 -42.94
N TYR A 76 -29.22 -4.13 -42.73
CA TYR A 76 -29.54 -3.16 -43.77
C TYR A 76 -28.29 -2.89 -44.60
N GLY A 77 -28.32 -3.28 -45.88
CA GLY A 77 -27.20 -3.10 -46.83
C GLY A 77 -27.00 -1.63 -47.20
N GLU A 78 -25.93 -1.38 -48.00
CA GLU A 78 -25.55 -0.05 -48.47
C GLU A 78 -26.71 0.71 -49.12
N ARG A 79 -26.83 2.01 -48.75
CA ARG A 79 -27.72 2.96 -49.42
C ARG A 79 -27.27 3.14 -50.85
N THR A 80 -28.08 2.78 -51.81
CA THR A 80 -27.92 3.25 -53.18
C THR A 80 -28.19 4.76 -53.20
N GLU A 81 -27.22 5.55 -53.69
CA GLU A 81 -27.35 7.00 -53.82
C GLU A 81 -28.65 7.38 -54.51
N GLY A 82 -29.53 8.09 -53.85
CA GLY A 82 -30.72 8.75 -54.42
C GLY A 82 -32.09 8.28 -53.93
N SER A 83 -32.20 7.28 -53.06
CA SER A 83 -33.51 6.84 -52.53
C SER A 83 -33.57 6.93 -51.02
N TYR A 84 -34.40 7.86 -50.51
CA TYR A 84 -34.64 8.05 -49.06
C TYR A 84 -35.52 6.93 -48.44
N ASP A 85 -36.10 6.00 -49.26
CA ASP A 85 -37.25 5.22 -48.83
C ASP A 85 -37.14 3.68 -48.94
N SER A 86 -35.94 3.10 -49.19
CA SER A 86 -35.83 1.63 -49.13
C SER A 86 -34.48 1.19 -48.62
N GLN A 87 -34.37 1.06 -47.30
CA GLN A 87 -33.34 0.21 -46.69
C GLN A 87 -33.66 -1.23 -47.12
N LYS A 88 -32.88 -1.78 -48.04
CA LYS A 88 -33.05 -3.17 -48.49
C LYS A 88 -32.51 -4.09 -47.42
N LEU A 89 -33.38 -4.93 -46.88
CA LEU A 89 -33.00 -6.00 -45.97
C LEU A 89 -32.17 -7.01 -46.72
N VAL A 90 -30.92 -7.21 -46.34
CA VAL A 90 -29.96 -8.13 -46.96
C VAL A 90 -29.63 -9.23 -45.97
N LYS A 91 -29.46 -10.45 -46.46
CA LYS A 91 -29.03 -11.57 -45.63
C LYS A 91 -27.56 -11.35 -45.24
N LEU A 92 -27.27 -11.52 -43.96
CA LEU A 92 -25.92 -11.38 -43.40
C LEU A 92 -25.01 -12.48 -43.96
N THR A 93 -23.88 -12.08 -44.50
CA THR A 93 -22.84 -13.01 -45.02
C THR A 93 -21.66 -13.09 -44.06
N ASP A 94 -20.82 -14.11 -44.20
CA ASP A 94 -19.61 -14.23 -43.35
C ASP A 94 -18.63 -13.06 -43.54
N ASP A 95 -18.62 -12.42 -44.71
CA ASP A 95 -17.79 -11.25 -44.97
C ASP A 95 -18.37 -9.99 -44.29
N ASP A 96 -19.71 -9.85 -44.22
CA ASP A 96 -20.36 -8.78 -43.47
C ASP A 96 -20.10 -8.91 -41.96
N ILE A 97 -20.14 -10.16 -41.46
CA ILE A 97 -19.81 -10.44 -40.05
C ILE A 97 -18.39 -10.00 -39.74
N LYS A 98 -17.41 -10.35 -40.58
CA LYS A 98 -16.01 -9.91 -40.40
C LYS A 98 -15.88 -8.40 -40.43
N LEU A 99 -16.56 -7.71 -41.33
CA LEU A 99 -16.57 -6.25 -41.40
C LEU A 99 -17.11 -5.61 -40.12
N ILE A 100 -18.19 -6.17 -39.57
CA ILE A 100 -18.77 -5.70 -38.30
C ILE A 100 -17.79 -5.95 -37.16
N GLU A 101 -17.13 -7.10 -37.11
CA GLU A 101 -16.11 -7.43 -36.10
C GLU A 101 -14.87 -6.52 -36.21
N GLU A 102 -14.41 -6.20 -37.44
CA GLU A 102 -13.33 -5.24 -37.68
C GLU A 102 -13.71 -3.82 -37.16
N ASN A 103 -14.93 -3.38 -37.47
CA ASN A 103 -15.43 -2.11 -36.96
C ASN A 103 -15.55 -2.10 -35.42
N MET A 104 -16.03 -3.20 -34.84
CA MET A 104 -16.04 -3.36 -33.37
C MET A 104 -14.62 -3.28 -32.80
N ALA A 105 -13.66 -3.98 -33.43
CA ALA A 105 -12.26 -3.94 -32.98
C ALA A 105 -11.66 -2.53 -33.08
N ALA A 106 -11.96 -1.80 -34.17
CA ALA A 106 -11.52 -0.42 -34.37
C ALA A 106 -12.09 0.52 -33.30
N LEU A 107 -13.38 0.42 -32.97
CA LEU A 107 -14.01 1.19 -31.91
C LEU A 107 -13.45 0.82 -30.51
N SER A 108 -13.30 -0.48 -30.25
CA SER A 108 -12.74 -0.97 -28.99
C SER A 108 -11.28 -0.54 -28.78
N SER A 109 -10.50 -0.47 -29.86
CA SER A 109 -9.10 0.01 -29.80
C SER A 109 -8.97 1.48 -29.37
N GLN A 110 -10.05 2.26 -29.50
CA GLN A 110 -10.17 3.64 -29.00
C GLN A 110 -10.65 3.72 -27.54
N GLY A 111 -10.73 2.60 -26.83
CA GLY A 111 -11.21 2.58 -25.44
C GLY A 111 -12.73 2.58 -25.30
N LEU A 112 -13.48 2.44 -26.41
CA LEU A 112 -14.94 2.46 -26.38
C LEU A 112 -15.51 1.09 -25.97
N ARG A 113 -16.53 1.11 -25.13
CA ARG A 113 -17.38 -0.05 -24.86
C ARG A 113 -18.40 -0.18 -25.97
N VAL A 114 -18.26 -1.19 -26.83
CA VAL A 114 -19.10 -1.35 -28.02
C VAL A 114 -20.29 -2.25 -27.71
N LEU A 115 -21.48 -1.75 -28.03
CA LEU A 115 -22.73 -2.49 -27.97
C LEU A 115 -23.33 -2.66 -29.36
N ALA A 116 -23.87 -3.85 -29.63
CA ALA A 116 -24.67 -4.13 -30.82
C ALA A 116 -26.17 -3.96 -30.53
N PHE A 117 -26.87 -3.49 -31.53
CA PHE A 117 -28.33 -3.36 -31.52
C PHE A 117 -28.93 -4.19 -32.65
N ALA A 118 -30.01 -4.90 -32.35
CA ALA A 118 -30.75 -5.69 -33.30
C ALA A 118 -32.26 -5.60 -33.01
N THR A 119 -33.06 -5.83 -34.04
CA THR A 119 -34.53 -5.79 -33.94
C THR A 119 -35.16 -6.88 -34.77
N LYS A 120 -36.40 -7.24 -34.46
CA LYS A 120 -37.19 -8.19 -35.22
C LYS A 120 -38.67 -7.84 -35.07
N GLU A 121 -39.40 -7.97 -36.16
CA GLU A 121 -40.86 -7.97 -36.14
C GLU A 121 -41.39 -9.30 -35.57
N LEU A 122 -42.25 -9.21 -34.54
CA LEU A 122 -42.92 -10.35 -33.96
C LEU A 122 -44.35 -10.38 -34.52
N GLY A 123 -44.65 -11.42 -35.33
CA GLY A 123 -46.03 -11.69 -35.70
C GLY A 123 -46.86 -12.15 -34.52
N SER A 124 -47.69 -13.18 -34.70
CA SER A 124 -48.49 -13.79 -33.60
C SER A 124 -47.65 -14.76 -32.71
N SER A 125 -46.35 -14.57 -32.58
CA SER A 125 -45.45 -15.42 -31.78
C SER A 125 -45.69 -15.26 -30.29
N ASP A 126 -45.47 -16.33 -29.54
CA ASP A 126 -45.50 -16.30 -28.07
C ASP A 126 -44.33 -15.44 -27.53
N ILE A 127 -44.67 -14.47 -26.68
CA ILE A 127 -43.73 -13.51 -26.08
C ILE A 127 -43.10 -14.09 -24.80
N SER A 128 -43.54 -15.28 -24.35
CA SER A 128 -43.14 -15.85 -23.05
C SER A 128 -41.74 -16.46 -23.06
N GLU A 129 -41.22 -16.94 -24.20
CA GLU A 129 -39.95 -17.64 -24.31
C GLU A 129 -38.86 -16.76 -24.91
N ARG A 130 -37.84 -16.47 -24.11
CA ARG A 130 -36.69 -15.65 -24.50
C ARG A 130 -36.00 -16.14 -25.78
N GLU A 131 -35.79 -17.44 -25.91
CA GLU A 131 -35.07 -18.03 -27.06
C GLU A 131 -35.80 -17.84 -28.40
N GLN A 132 -37.14 -17.86 -28.38
CA GLN A 132 -37.95 -17.60 -29.57
C GLN A 132 -37.96 -16.14 -29.97
N VAL A 133 -38.00 -15.25 -28.95
CA VAL A 133 -38.02 -13.81 -29.15
C VAL A 133 -36.65 -13.34 -29.67
N GLU A 134 -35.56 -13.85 -29.11
CA GLU A 134 -34.18 -13.48 -29.46
C GLU A 134 -33.55 -14.29 -30.59
N SER A 135 -34.33 -14.77 -31.57
CA SER A 135 -33.87 -15.53 -32.75
C SER A 135 -34.18 -14.80 -34.05
N HIS A 136 -33.38 -15.01 -35.08
CA HIS A 136 -33.57 -14.43 -36.42
C HIS A 136 -33.70 -12.89 -36.42
N LEU A 137 -32.79 -12.23 -35.73
CA LEU A 137 -32.79 -10.78 -35.59
C LEU A 137 -32.21 -10.08 -36.82
N THR A 138 -32.53 -8.81 -36.98
CA THR A 138 -31.94 -7.90 -37.97
C THR A 138 -30.97 -6.95 -37.26
N PHE A 139 -29.69 -7.01 -37.64
CA PHE A 139 -28.67 -6.14 -37.10
C PHE A 139 -28.90 -4.69 -37.50
N GLN A 140 -28.85 -3.76 -36.51
CA GLN A 140 -29.11 -2.33 -36.70
C GLN A 140 -27.86 -1.50 -36.74
N GLY A 141 -26.86 -1.87 -35.95
CA GLY A 141 -25.62 -1.13 -35.86
C GLY A 141 -24.87 -1.30 -34.54
N LEU A 142 -23.78 -0.58 -34.42
CA LEU A 142 -22.91 -0.52 -33.26
C LEU A 142 -22.96 0.87 -32.63
N ILE A 143 -22.92 0.92 -31.30
CA ILE A 143 -22.71 2.15 -30.53
C ILE A 143 -21.48 1.95 -29.65
N GLY A 144 -20.52 2.90 -29.74
CA GLY A 144 -19.40 2.98 -28.82
C GLY A 144 -19.71 3.94 -27.67
N ILE A 145 -19.57 3.48 -26.45
CA ILE A 145 -19.76 4.28 -25.23
C ILE A 145 -18.39 4.49 -24.62
N TYR A 146 -18.04 5.75 -24.35
CA TYR A 146 -16.78 6.12 -23.71
C TYR A 146 -17.04 6.41 -22.23
N ASP A 147 -16.32 5.68 -21.39
CA ASP A 147 -16.27 5.89 -19.93
C ASP A 147 -14.83 6.22 -19.57
N PRO A 148 -14.48 7.53 -19.54
CA PRO A 148 -13.10 7.93 -19.29
C PRO A 148 -12.65 7.56 -17.89
N PRO A 149 -11.38 7.13 -17.72
CA PRO A 149 -10.81 7.00 -16.39
C PRO A 149 -10.78 8.37 -15.70
N ARG A 150 -10.83 8.38 -14.37
CA ARG A 150 -10.71 9.62 -13.60
C ARG A 150 -9.34 10.25 -13.82
N GLU A 151 -9.26 11.57 -13.83
CA GLU A 151 -8.02 12.32 -14.12
C GLU A 151 -6.86 11.95 -13.18
N GLU A 152 -7.17 11.68 -11.91
CA GLU A 152 -6.17 11.34 -10.89
C GLU A 152 -5.62 9.90 -11.03
N THR A 153 -6.29 9.02 -11.78
CA THR A 153 -5.93 7.60 -11.85
C THR A 153 -4.55 7.38 -12.46
N ALA A 154 -4.22 8.06 -13.56
CA ALA A 154 -2.92 7.91 -14.21
C ALA A 154 -1.76 8.38 -13.31
N GLY A 155 -1.94 9.49 -12.59
CA GLY A 155 -1.00 9.98 -11.59
C GLY A 155 -0.79 8.99 -10.46
N SER A 156 -1.88 8.39 -9.98
CA SER A 156 -1.87 7.40 -8.90
C SER A 156 -1.19 6.09 -9.28
N VAL A 157 -1.43 5.59 -10.49
CA VAL A 157 -0.74 4.41 -11.03
C VAL A 157 0.77 4.65 -11.13
N LYS A 158 1.17 5.84 -11.60
CA LYS A 158 2.59 6.21 -11.65
C LYS A 158 3.24 6.23 -10.27
N LEU A 159 2.56 6.77 -9.26
CA LEU A 159 3.03 6.76 -7.87
C LEU A 159 3.10 5.32 -7.30
N CYS A 160 2.11 4.46 -7.59
CA CYS A 160 2.17 3.04 -7.24
C CYS A 160 3.43 2.38 -7.82
N HIS A 161 3.73 2.60 -9.09
CA HIS A 161 4.94 2.06 -9.72
C HIS A 161 6.22 2.59 -9.06
N GLY A 162 6.29 3.91 -8.77
CA GLY A 162 7.40 4.50 -8.01
C GLY A 162 7.56 3.89 -6.62
N ALA A 163 6.44 3.53 -6.00
CA ALA A 163 6.41 2.85 -4.71
C ALA A 163 6.74 1.34 -4.77
N GLY A 164 7.11 0.81 -5.94
CA GLY A 164 7.41 -0.61 -6.15
C GLY A 164 6.17 -1.51 -6.14
N ILE A 165 4.97 -0.94 -6.39
CA ILE A 165 3.71 -1.66 -6.44
C ILE A 165 3.34 -1.91 -7.89
N ASN A 166 3.12 -3.17 -8.26
CA ASN A 166 2.60 -3.54 -9.57
C ASN A 166 1.07 -3.42 -9.57
N VAL A 167 0.55 -2.71 -10.56
CA VAL A 167 -0.91 -2.58 -10.75
C VAL A 167 -1.35 -3.55 -11.85
N HIS A 168 -2.36 -4.36 -11.56
CA HIS A 168 -2.98 -5.31 -12.49
C HIS A 168 -4.44 -4.92 -12.71
N MET A 169 -4.92 -5.00 -13.93
CA MET A 169 -6.31 -4.74 -14.29
C MET A 169 -7.03 -6.05 -14.63
N LEU A 170 -8.07 -6.39 -13.87
CA LEU A 170 -8.91 -7.56 -14.05
C LEU A 170 -10.34 -7.10 -14.36
N THR A 171 -10.72 -7.10 -15.63
CA THR A 171 -11.99 -6.51 -16.09
C THR A 171 -12.86 -7.51 -16.86
N GLY A 172 -14.17 -7.33 -16.79
CA GLY A 172 -15.14 -8.02 -17.63
C GLY A 172 -15.24 -7.49 -19.07
N ASP A 173 -14.55 -6.38 -19.39
CA ASP A 173 -14.61 -5.71 -20.67
C ASP A 173 -13.89 -6.46 -21.79
N HIS A 174 -14.12 -5.98 -23.02
CA HIS A 174 -13.44 -6.52 -24.22
C HIS A 174 -11.92 -6.25 -24.15
N PRO A 175 -11.07 -7.20 -24.63
CA PRO A 175 -9.61 -7.05 -24.59
C PRO A 175 -9.08 -5.76 -25.21
N GLY A 176 -9.69 -5.30 -26.33
CA GLY A 176 -9.31 -4.04 -26.98
C GLY A 176 -9.54 -2.83 -26.09
N THR A 177 -10.71 -2.74 -25.45
CA THR A 177 -11.07 -1.66 -24.51
C THR A 177 -10.17 -1.70 -23.28
N ALA A 178 -9.99 -2.87 -22.67
CA ALA A 178 -9.13 -3.06 -21.51
C ALA A 178 -7.68 -2.64 -21.77
N LYS A 179 -7.14 -3.03 -22.95
CA LYS A 179 -5.79 -2.64 -23.37
C LYS A 179 -5.66 -1.13 -23.55
N ALA A 180 -6.63 -0.48 -24.23
CA ALA A 180 -6.60 0.97 -24.46
C ALA A 180 -6.63 1.76 -23.13
N ILE A 181 -7.54 1.42 -22.22
CA ILE A 181 -7.64 2.05 -20.91
C ILE A 181 -6.37 1.80 -20.09
N ALA A 182 -5.84 0.59 -20.08
CA ALA A 182 -4.62 0.26 -19.34
C ALA A 182 -3.39 1.03 -19.86
N GLN A 183 -3.32 1.33 -21.16
CA GLN A 183 -2.28 2.19 -21.73
C GLN A 183 -2.50 3.67 -21.37
N GLU A 184 -3.74 4.12 -21.34
CA GLU A 184 -4.09 5.49 -20.97
C GLU A 184 -3.72 5.80 -19.52
N VAL A 185 -4.06 4.90 -18.58
CA VAL A 185 -3.76 5.08 -17.15
C VAL A 185 -2.34 4.67 -16.76
N GLY A 186 -1.56 4.09 -17.67
CA GLY A 186 -0.16 3.72 -17.43
C GLY A 186 0.07 2.36 -16.77
N ILE A 187 -0.94 1.47 -16.74
CA ILE A 187 -0.77 0.06 -16.32
C ILE A 187 0.00 -0.74 -17.37
N LEU A 188 -0.18 -0.39 -18.64
CA LEU A 188 0.59 -0.94 -19.77
C LEU A 188 1.51 0.12 -20.37
N PRO A 189 2.68 -0.27 -20.90
CA PRO A 189 3.52 0.65 -21.66
C PRO A 189 2.78 1.13 -22.92
N ARG A 190 2.97 2.41 -23.27
CA ARG A 190 2.33 3.00 -24.44
C ARG A 190 2.78 2.31 -25.74
N ASN A 191 4.05 1.91 -25.82
CA ASN A 191 4.67 1.33 -27.01
C ASN A 191 4.97 -0.15 -26.79
N LEU A 192 4.00 -1.01 -27.05
CA LEU A 192 4.16 -2.46 -26.89
C LEU A 192 5.08 -3.09 -27.94
N TYR A 193 5.33 -2.42 -29.07
CA TYR A 193 6.19 -2.95 -30.13
C TYR A 193 7.68 -3.06 -29.74
N HIS A 194 8.10 -2.42 -28.66
CA HIS A 194 9.44 -2.58 -28.10
C HIS A 194 9.70 -3.92 -27.42
N TYR A 195 8.63 -4.64 -27.10
CA TYR A 195 8.70 -5.93 -26.41
C TYR A 195 8.52 -7.09 -27.39
N SER A 196 9.05 -8.27 -27.03
CA SER A 196 8.84 -9.48 -27.85
C SER A 196 7.35 -9.87 -27.86
N ASP A 197 6.91 -10.53 -28.96
CA ASP A 197 5.52 -10.95 -29.09
C ASP A 197 5.04 -11.87 -27.97
N ASP A 198 5.95 -12.72 -27.45
CA ASP A 198 5.65 -13.63 -26.36
C ASP A 198 5.38 -12.88 -25.04
N ILE A 199 6.12 -11.80 -24.78
CA ILE A 199 5.90 -10.95 -23.60
C ILE A 199 4.62 -10.13 -23.76
N VAL A 200 4.36 -9.56 -24.93
CA VAL A 200 3.12 -8.81 -25.19
C VAL A 200 1.88 -9.68 -25.00
N LYS A 201 1.92 -10.94 -25.44
CA LYS A 201 0.84 -11.91 -25.21
C LYS A 201 0.61 -12.19 -23.73
N VAL A 202 1.68 -12.27 -22.93
CA VAL A 202 1.57 -12.47 -21.49
C VAL A 202 1.10 -11.20 -20.78
N MET A 203 1.50 -10.01 -21.23
CA MET A 203 1.06 -8.75 -20.62
C MET A 203 -0.46 -8.54 -20.68
N VAL A 204 -1.09 -8.96 -21.79
CA VAL A 204 -2.53 -8.80 -22.02
C VAL A 204 -3.10 -10.15 -22.43
N MET A 205 -3.89 -10.75 -21.55
CA MET A 205 -4.53 -12.05 -21.75
C MET A 205 -6.04 -11.94 -21.62
N THR A 206 -6.74 -12.86 -22.25
CA THR A 206 -8.16 -13.10 -21.95
C THR A 206 -8.31 -14.07 -20.78
N ALA A 207 -9.45 -14.02 -20.08
CA ALA A 207 -9.74 -14.97 -19.01
C ALA A 207 -9.68 -16.43 -19.50
N ASN A 208 -10.14 -16.71 -20.73
CA ASN A 208 -10.10 -18.06 -21.28
C ASN A 208 -8.66 -18.57 -21.46
N GLU A 209 -7.76 -17.71 -21.95
CA GLU A 209 -6.34 -18.05 -22.10
C GLU A 209 -5.69 -18.28 -20.73
N PHE A 210 -5.93 -17.41 -19.77
CA PHE A 210 -5.37 -17.52 -18.41
C PHE A 210 -5.93 -18.74 -17.65
N ASP A 211 -7.23 -19.01 -17.77
CA ASP A 211 -7.89 -20.12 -17.08
C ASP A 211 -7.56 -21.49 -17.72
N ALA A 212 -7.11 -21.51 -18.97
CA ALA A 212 -6.64 -22.73 -19.66
C ALA A 212 -5.25 -23.19 -19.19
N LEU A 213 -4.43 -22.27 -18.65
CA LEU A 213 -3.10 -22.60 -18.11
C LEU A 213 -3.23 -23.40 -16.82
N SER A 214 -2.34 -24.36 -16.60
CA SER A 214 -2.19 -25.02 -15.28
C SER A 214 -1.54 -24.05 -14.27
N ASP A 215 -1.62 -24.37 -12.98
CA ASP A 215 -1.00 -23.55 -11.95
C ASP A 215 0.54 -23.52 -12.07
N GLU A 216 1.14 -24.64 -12.50
CA GLU A 216 2.58 -24.72 -12.78
C GLU A 216 2.98 -23.84 -13.97
N GLU A 217 2.18 -23.81 -15.02
CA GLU A 217 2.42 -22.95 -16.18
C GLU A 217 2.31 -21.47 -15.81
N ILE A 218 1.31 -21.10 -14.99
CA ILE A 218 1.17 -19.72 -14.46
C ILE A 218 2.39 -19.35 -13.63
N ASP A 219 2.86 -20.26 -12.77
CA ASP A 219 4.01 -19.98 -11.91
C ASP A 219 5.33 -19.89 -12.70
N ASN A 220 5.42 -20.53 -13.86
CA ASN A 220 6.55 -20.46 -14.77
C ASN A 220 6.49 -19.28 -15.76
N LEU A 221 5.40 -18.51 -15.82
CA LEU A 221 5.35 -17.30 -16.63
C LEU A 221 6.48 -16.34 -16.18
N PRO A 222 7.19 -15.70 -17.11
CA PRO A 222 8.26 -14.76 -16.75
C PRO A 222 7.73 -13.61 -15.91
N VAL A 223 6.53 -13.15 -16.19
CA VAL A 223 5.77 -12.14 -15.42
C VAL A 223 4.29 -12.49 -15.44
N LEU A 224 3.56 -12.08 -14.40
CA LEU A 224 2.11 -12.23 -14.39
C LEU A 224 1.46 -11.20 -15.31
N PRO A 225 0.30 -11.50 -15.93
CA PRO A 225 -0.42 -10.58 -16.80
C PRO A 225 -0.71 -9.25 -16.11
N LEU A 226 -0.48 -8.15 -16.81
CA LEU A 226 -0.85 -6.81 -16.34
C LEU A 226 -2.34 -6.54 -16.55
N VAL A 227 -2.91 -7.09 -17.64
CA VAL A 227 -4.32 -6.98 -17.97
C VAL A 227 -4.89 -8.35 -18.26
N ILE A 228 -5.99 -8.70 -17.58
CA ILE A 228 -6.81 -9.85 -17.94
C ILE A 228 -8.21 -9.34 -18.25
N ALA A 229 -8.65 -9.56 -19.49
CA ALA A 229 -9.95 -9.14 -20.00
C ALA A 229 -10.99 -10.27 -19.95
N ARG A 230 -12.27 -9.93 -19.98
CA ARG A 230 -13.38 -10.91 -19.92
C ARG A 230 -13.37 -11.76 -18.66
N CYS A 231 -12.88 -11.22 -17.52
CA CYS A 231 -12.77 -11.95 -16.27
C CYS A 231 -14.13 -12.38 -15.71
N ALA A 232 -14.17 -13.63 -15.26
CA ALA A 232 -15.17 -14.13 -14.33
C ALA A 232 -14.65 -14.00 -12.88
N PRO A 233 -15.51 -14.08 -11.86
CA PRO A 233 -15.08 -14.04 -10.45
C PRO A 233 -14.01 -15.07 -10.12
N LYS A 234 -14.10 -16.28 -10.68
CA LYS A 234 -13.12 -17.35 -10.50
C LYS A 234 -11.72 -16.97 -11.02
N THR A 235 -11.64 -16.31 -12.17
CA THR A 235 -10.37 -15.86 -12.77
C THR A 235 -9.66 -14.85 -11.85
N LYS A 236 -10.43 -13.93 -11.22
CA LYS A 236 -9.90 -12.94 -10.26
C LYS A 236 -9.28 -13.62 -9.03
N VAL A 237 -9.97 -14.61 -8.46
CA VAL A 237 -9.45 -15.40 -7.31
C VAL A 237 -8.17 -16.13 -7.71
N ARG A 238 -8.15 -16.76 -8.89
CA ARG A 238 -7.00 -17.50 -9.38
C ARG A 238 -5.76 -16.63 -9.58
N MET A 239 -5.95 -15.39 -10.04
CA MET A 239 -4.84 -14.43 -10.15
C MET A 239 -4.25 -14.06 -8.76
N ILE A 240 -5.09 -13.88 -7.74
CA ILE A 240 -4.63 -13.63 -6.37
C ILE A 240 -3.85 -14.84 -5.83
N GLU A 241 -4.35 -16.06 -6.08
CA GLU A 241 -3.64 -17.29 -5.69
C GLU A 241 -2.27 -17.42 -6.37
N ALA A 242 -2.15 -17.03 -7.64
CA ALA A 242 -0.88 -16.98 -8.35
C ALA A 242 0.09 -15.96 -7.74
N LEU A 243 -0.40 -14.79 -7.30
CA LEU A 243 0.40 -13.80 -6.57
C LEU A 243 0.90 -14.38 -5.22
N HIS A 244 0.02 -15.05 -4.47
CA HIS A 244 0.37 -15.68 -3.19
C HIS A 244 1.41 -16.79 -3.36
N ARG A 245 1.29 -17.67 -4.39
CA ARG A 245 2.30 -18.69 -4.69
C ARG A 245 3.66 -18.08 -4.98
N ARG A 246 3.68 -16.89 -5.63
CA ARG A 246 4.91 -16.10 -5.84
C ARG A 246 5.34 -15.28 -4.62
N LYS A 247 4.75 -15.50 -3.44
CA LYS A 247 5.04 -14.80 -2.18
C LYS A 247 4.89 -13.27 -2.31
N LYS A 248 3.90 -12.82 -3.07
CA LYS A 248 3.54 -11.41 -3.21
C LYS A 248 2.29 -11.11 -2.39
N PHE A 249 2.27 -9.95 -1.74
CA PHE A 249 1.07 -9.41 -1.13
C PHE A 249 0.16 -8.81 -2.21
N ALA A 250 -1.13 -9.11 -2.13
CA ALA A 250 -2.12 -8.65 -3.08
C ALA A 250 -3.20 -7.81 -2.38
N ALA A 251 -3.38 -6.57 -2.82
CA ALA A 251 -4.57 -5.79 -2.52
C ALA A 251 -5.54 -5.91 -3.70
N MET A 252 -6.82 -6.12 -3.43
CA MET A 252 -7.87 -6.22 -4.44
C MET A 252 -8.88 -5.10 -4.25
N THR A 253 -9.21 -4.38 -5.32
CA THR A 253 -10.30 -3.41 -5.33
C THR A 253 -11.47 -3.93 -6.12
N GLY A 254 -12.69 -3.70 -5.65
CA GLY A 254 -13.92 -4.09 -6.34
C GLY A 254 -15.15 -3.41 -5.76
N ASP A 255 -16.20 -3.31 -6.57
CA ASP A 255 -17.48 -2.69 -6.23
C ASP A 255 -18.67 -3.66 -6.30
N GLY A 256 -18.52 -4.74 -7.06
CA GLY A 256 -19.59 -5.69 -7.36
C GLY A 256 -19.70 -6.86 -6.39
N VAL A 257 -20.89 -7.46 -6.33
CA VAL A 257 -21.14 -8.73 -5.63
C VAL A 257 -20.21 -9.83 -6.16
N ASN A 258 -19.92 -9.79 -7.46
CA ASN A 258 -19.04 -10.76 -8.14
C ASN A 258 -17.57 -10.67 -7.69
N ASP A 259 -17.19 -9.57 -7.06
CA ASP A 259 -15.82 -9.34 -6.59
C ASP A 259 -15.59 -9.81 -5.15
N SER A 260 -16.68 -10.07 -4.41
CA SER A 260 -16.60 -10.47 -2.99
C SER A 260 -15.70 -11.66 -2.72
N PRO A 261 -15.67 -12.74 -3.54
CA PRO A 261 -14.74 -13.86 -3.31
C PRO A 261 -13.28 -13.46 -3.46
N SER A 262 -12.95 -12.57 -4.41
CA SER A 262 -11.59 -12.08 -4.64
C SER A 262 -11.19 -11.03 -3.60
N LEU A 263 -12.09 -10.16 -3.17
CA LEU A 263 -11.87 -9.22 -2.06
C LEU A 263 -11.51 -9.96 -0.77
N LYS A 264 -12.26 -11.00 -0.43
CA LYS A 264 -12.01 -11.82 0.77
C LYS A 264 -10.75 -12.67 0.67
N LYS A 265 -10.31 -13.03 -0.54
CA LYS A 265 -9.11 -13.84 -0.77
C LYS A 265 -7.82 -13.03 -0.76
N ALA A 266 -7.89 -11.75 -1.10
CA ALA A 266 -6.74 -10.85 -1.07
C ALA A 266 -6.22 -10.65 0.36
N ASP A 267 -4.96 -10.22 0.49
CA ASP A 267 -4.41 -9.84 1.79
C ASP A 267 -5.05 -8.54 2.33
N VAL A 268 -5.49 -7.67 1.42
CA VAL A 268 -6.28 -6.47 1.73
C VAL A 268 -7.38 -6.32 0.69
N GLY A 269 -8.62 -6.51 1.09
CA GLY A 269 -9.82 -6.21 0.29
C GLY A 269 -10.23 -4.75 0.43
N ILE A 270 -10.49 -4.06 -0.69
CA ILE A 270 -10.87 -2.64 -0.71
C ILE A 270 -12.17 -2.49 -1.51
N ALA A 271 -13.26 -2.08 -0.85
CA ALA A 271 -14.54 -1.85 -1.49
C ALA A 271 -14.81 -0.36 -1.73
N MET A 272 -15.67 -0.08 -2.71
CA MET A 272 -16.22 1.24 -2.96
C MET A 272 -17.39 1.53 -2.02
N GLY A 273 -17.41 2.71 -1.40
CA GLY A 273 -18.39 3.07 -0.37
C GLY A 273 -19.69 3.64 -0.92
N MET A 274 -19.61 4.44 -1.99
CA MET A 274 -20.78 5.07 -2.60
C MET A 274 -21.52 4.12 -3.53
N ASN A 275 -20.83 3.52 -4.49
CA ASN A 275 -21.40 2.66 -5.54
C ASN A 275 -21.19 1.17 -5.28
N GLY A 276 -20.40 0.81 -4.27
CA GLY A 276 -20.12 -0.59 -3.92
C GLY A 276 -21.34 -1.29 -3.29
N SER A 277 -21.53 -2.56 -3.64
CA SER A 277 -22.55 -3.41 -3.03
C SER A 277 -22.23 -3.68 -1.55
N ASP A 278 -23.26 -3.85 -0.73
CA ASP A 278 -23.07 -4.16 0.70
C ASP A 278 -22.29 -5.49 0.89
N VAL A 279 -22.49 -6.45 -0.01
CA VAL A 279 -21.73 -7.72 0.00
C VAL A 279 -20.24 -7.51 -0.25
N ALA A 280 -19.88 -6.58 -1.13
CA ALA A 280 -18.48 -6.23 -1.37
C ALA A 280 -17.86 -5.50 -0.15
N LYS A 281 -18.64 -4.60 0.48
CA LYS A 281 -18.21 -3.90 1.70
C LYS A 281 -17.97 -4.86 2.87
N ASP A 282 -18.87 -5.82 3.07
CA ASP A 282 -18.76 -6.84 4.12
C ASP A 282 -17.59 -7.82 3.88
N ALA A 283 -17.17 -7.98 2.62
CA ALA A 283 -16.06 -8.84 2.25
C ALA A 283 -14.69 -8.14 2.28
N SER A 284 -14.66 -6.83 2.59
CA SER A 284 -13.48 -5.98 2.47
C SER A 284 -12.96 -5.50 3.81
N ASP A 285 -11.65 -5.25 3.89
CA ASP A 285 -10.97 -4.69 5.07
C ASP A 285 -11.05 -3.17 5.10
N ILE A 286 -11.11 -2.53 3.93
CA ILE A 286 -11.14 -1.07 3.76
C ILE A 286 -12.32 -0.71 2.85
N VAL A 287 -13.03 0.37 3.21
CA VAL A 287 -14.09 0.95 2.39
C VAL A 287 -13.74 2.39 2.04
N LEU A 288 -13.62 2.69 0.74
CA LEU A 288 -13.33 4.04 0.24
C LEU A 288 -14.61 4.87 0.18
N THR A 289 -14.68 5.94 0.94
CA THR A 289 -15.87 6.80 1.03
C THR A 289 -16.10 7.67 -0.20
N ASP A 290 -15.08 7.89 -1.03
CA ASP A 290 -15.10 8.74 -2.23
C ASP A 290 -15.06 7.95 -3.55
N ASP A 291 -14.99 6.62 -3.48
CA ASP A 291 -14.83 5.71 -4.61
C ASP A 291 -13.67 6.10 -5.55
N ASN A 292 -12.60 6.69 -4.99
CA ASN A 292 -11.47 7.17 -5.76
C ASN A 292 -10.24 6.28 -5.56
N PHE A 293 -9.68 5.76 -6.67
CA PHE A 293 -8.44 4.96 -6.64
C PHE A 293 -7.25 5.73 -6.03
N ALA A 294 -7.21 7.06 -6.22
CA ALA A 294 -6.16 7.90 -5.63
C ALA A 294 -6.11 7.82 -4.10
N SER A 295 -7.26 7.62 -3.44
CA SER A 295 -7.35 7.50 -1.99
C SER A 295 -6.70 6.22 -1.44
N ILE A 296 -6.49 5.21 -2.28
CA ILE A 296 -5.73 4.01 -1.93
C ILE A 296 -4.27 4.36 -1.61
N LEU A 297 -3.69 5.33 -2.34
CA LEU A 297 -2.32 5.79 -2.07
C LEU A 297 -2.18 6.35 -0.65
N ASN A 298 -3.17 7.10 -0.18
CA ASN A 298 -3.18 7.63 1.18
C ASN A 298 -3.22 6.48 2.21
N ALA A 299 -4.00 5.42 1.94
CA ALA A 299 -4.04 4.24 2.80
C ALA A 299 -2.69 3.48 2.79
N ILE A 300 -2.05 3.37 1.63
CA ILE A 300 -0.72 2.75 1.50
C ILE A 300 0.34 3.58 2.23
N GLU A 301 0.34 4.88 2.06
CA GLU A 301 1.25 5.81 2.74
C GLU A 301 1.10 5.69 4.25
N GLU A 302 -0.13 5.73 4.74
CA GLU A 302 -0.44 5.60 6.17
C GLU A 302 -0.04 4.22 6.72
N GLY A 303 -0.30 3.15 5.99
CA GLY A 303 0.14 1.79 6.35
C GLY A 303 1.67 1.66 6.43
N ARG A 304 2.39 2.24 5.47
CA ARG A 304 3.86 2.27 5.46
C ARG A 304 4.42 3.14 6.59
N ARG A 305 3.79 4.29 6.87
CA ARG A 305 4.10 5.15 8.02
C ARG A 305 3.97 4.38 9.32
N MET A 306 2.83 3.69 9.49
CA MET A 306 2.56 2.90 10.70
C MET A 306 3.58 1.78 10.85
N SER A 307 3.88 1.02 9.81
CA SER A 307 4.90 -0.04 9.82
C SER A 307 6.29 0.50 10.18
N SER A 308 6.70 1.63 9.60
CA SER A 308 7.97 2.31 9.93
C SER A 308 8.00 2.76 11.38
N ASN A 309 6.92 3.34 11.89
CA ASN A 309 6.84 3.80 13.27
C ASN A 309 6.86 2.63 14.27
N ILE A 310 6.20 1.50 13.95
CA ILE A 310 6.29 0.26 14.72
C ILE A 310 7.75 -0.20 14.80
N GLN A 311 8.47 -0.19 13.70
CA GLN A 311 9.89 -0.59 13.68
C GLN A 311 10.75 0.33 14.54
N LYS A 312 10.51 1.66 14.52
CA LYS A 312 11.23 2.65 15.33
C LYS A 312 11.05 2.41 16.84
N PHE A 313 9.80 2.27 17.29
CA PHE A 313 9.56 2.08 18.72
C PHE A 313 9.97 0.68 19.22
N VAL A 314 9.82 -0.35 18.39
CA VAL A 314 10.30 -1.70 18.72
C VAL A 314 11.81 -1.71 18.87
N LEU A 315 12.55 -1.06 17.95
CA LEU A 315 14.00 -0.91 18.05
C LEU A 315 14.40 -0.21 19.36
N GLN A 316 13.77 0.91 19.69
CA GLN A 316 14.03 1.65 20.94
C GLN A 316 13.80 0.79 22.18
N LEU A 317 12.61 0.15 22.29
CA LEU A 317 12.26 -0.67 23.45
C LEU A 317 13.20 -1.85 23.64
N LEU A 318 13.51 -2.58 22.56
CA LEU A 318 14.36 -3.75 22.64
C LEU A 318 15.82 -3.37 22.90
N ALA A 319 16.34 -2.32 22.28
CA ALA A 319 17.70 -1.86 22.55
C ALA A 319 17.88 -1.41 24.00
N GLU A 320 16.88 -0.75 24.58
CA GLU A 320 16.87 -0.36 25.99
C GLU A 320 16.86 -1.60 26.92
N ASN A 321 16.06 -2.60 26.62
CA ASN A 321 16.03 -3.85 27.39
C ASN A 321 17.37 -4.60 27.30
N VAL A 322 18.00 -4.64 26.11
CA VAL A 322 19.36 -5.18 25.93
C VAL A 322 20.37 -4.42 26.76
N ALA A 323 20.27 -3.08 26.80
CA ALA A 323 21.16 -2.24 27.60
C ALA A 323 21.03 -2.57 29.11
N GLN A 324 19.80 -2.64 29.61
CA GLN A 324 19.57 -2.97 31.02
C GLN A 324 20.05 -4.38 31.37
N ALA A 325 19.75 -5.37 30.51
CA ALA A 325 20.20 -6.75 30.72
C ALA A 325 21.72 -6.87 30.76
N LEU A 326 22.43 -6.29 29.79
CA LEU A 326 23.89 -6.32 29.74
C LEU A 326 24.50 -5.58 30.92
N TYR A 327 23.96 -4.40 31.28
CA TYR A 327 24.45 -3.62 32.41
C TYR A 327 24.30 -4.40 33.74
N LEU A 328 23.14 -5.03 33.97
CA LEU A 328 22.92 -5.84 35.17
C LEU A 328 23.77 -7.11 35.17
N MET A 329 23.92 -7.83 34.04
CA MET A 329 24.75 -9.03 33.94
C MET A 329 26.22 -8.73 34.22
N CYS A 330 26.77 -7.68 33.60
CA CYS A 330 28.13 -7.22 33.89
C CYS A 330 28.27 -6.76 35.35
N GLY A 331 27.22 -6.14 35.90
CA GLY A 331 27.17 -5.70 37.30
C GLY A 331 27.32 -6.82 38.31
N LEU A 332 26.96 -8.08 37.99
CA LEU A 332 27.17 -9.23 38.86
C LEU A 332 28.64 -9.49 39.19
N ALA A 333 29.57 -8.99 38.40
CA ALA A 333 31.00 -9.11 38.66
C ALA A 333 31.50 -8.23 39.82
N PHE A 334 30.73 -7.26 40.30
CA PHE A 334 31.06 -6.44 41.47
C PHE A 334 30.66 -7.17 42.74
N ILE A 335 31.64 -7.77 43.43
CA ILE A 335 31.44 -8.53 44.64
C ILE A 335 31.89 -7.71 45.84
N ASP A 336 31.03 -7.55 46.84
CA ASP A 336 31.36 -6.88 48.08
C ASP A 336 32.24 -7.75 49.03
N ASN A 337 32.71 -7.16 50.11
CA ASN A 337 33.54 -7.89 51.09
C ASN A 337 32.81 -9.03 51.83
N THR A 338 31.50 -9.17 51.63
CA THR A 338 30.69 -10.29 52.17
C THR A 338 30.51 -11.43 51.15
N GLY A 339 31.05 -11.28 49.95
CA GLY A 339 30.97 -12.30 48.87
C GLY A 339 29.65 -12.23 48.06
N PHE A 340 28.82 -11.20 48.26
CA PHE A 340 27.61 -10.98 47.48
C PHE A 340 27.82 -9.95 46.37
N SER A 341 27.19 -10.18 45.21
CA SER A 341 27.22 -9.21 44.12
C SER A 341 26.49 -7.92 44.51
N VAL A 342 27.10 -6.76 44.20
CA VAL A 342 26.49 -5.44 44.38
C VAL A 342 25.79 -5.09 43.06
N PHE A 343 24.45 -5.12 43.06
CA PHE A 343 23.70 -4.72 41.89
C PHE A 343 23.94 -3.24 41.54
N PRO A 344 24.34 -2.91 40.34
CA PRO A 344 24.63 -1.54 39.93
C PRO A 344 23.36 -0.71 39.71
N LEU A 345 22.19 -1.33 39.77
CA LEU A 345 20.87 -0.70 39.61
C LEU A 345 19.89 -1.34 40.58
N SER A 346 19.03 -0.55 41.24
CA SER A 346 17.96 -1.11 42.07
C SER A 346 16.79 -1.61 41.24
N PRO A 347 16.01 -2.62 41.70
CA PRO A 347 14.84 -3.12 40.96
C PRO A 347 13.82 -2.01 40.68
N VAL A 348 13.64 -1.08 41.61
CA VAL A 348 12.72 0.04 41.42
C VAL A 348 13.22 1.00 40.34
N SER A 349 14.55 1.21 40.26
CA SER A 349 15.14 1.98 39.15
C SER A 349 14.87 1.37 37.79
N CYS A 350 14.94 0.03 37.66
CA CYS A 350 14.59 -0.67 36.42
C CYS A 350 13.13 -0.43 36.03
N LEU A 351 12.19 -0.55 36.97
CA LEU A 351 10.77 -0.26 36.73
C LEU A 351 10.52 1.17 36.32
N PHE A 352 11.18 2.14 37.00
CA PHE A 352 11.06 3.56 36.68
C PHE A 352 11.51 3.84 35.25
N VAL A 353 12.65 3.30 34.83
CA VAL A 353 13.18 3.48 33.48
C VAL A 353 12.17 2.93 32.47
N ILE A 354 11.65 1.72 32.65
CA ILE A 354 10.65 1.15 31.75
C ILE A 354 9.41 2.02 31.64
N VAL A 355 8.86 2.51 32.75
CA VAL A 355 7.61 3.30 32.74
C VAL A 355 7.83 4.69 32.16
N VAL A 356 8.92 5.36 32.53
CA VAL A 356 9.14 6.78 32.20
C VAL A 356 9.86 6.95 30.87
N THR A 357 10.88 6.15 30.60
CA THR A 357 11.72 6.34 29.41
C THR A 357 11.38 5.45 28.25
N SER A 358 10.69 4.31 28.46
CA SER A 358 10.30 3.43 27.38
C SER A 358 8.91 3.80 26.86
N ILE A 359 7.89 3.83 27.73
CA ILE A 359 6.49 3.93 27.28
C ILE A 359 6.19 5.30 26.64
N LEU A 360 6.57 6.40 27.28
CA LEU A 360 6.21 7.73 26.80
C LEU A 360 6.90 8.09 25.46
N PRO A 361 8.23 7.90 25.30
CA PRO A 361 8.88 8.12 24.00
C PRO A 361 8.41 7.15 22.91
N ALA A 362 8.09 5.87 23.26
CA ALA A 362 7.56 4.91 22.30
C ALA A 362 6.22 5.36 21.71
N LEU A 363 5.32 5.92 22.53
CA LEU A 363 4.09 6.55 22.04
C LEU A 363 4.40 7.70 21.08
N GLY A 364 5.40 8.53 21.40
CA GLY A 364 5.85 9.60 20.52
C GLY A 364 6.38 9.07 19.19
N LEU A 365 7.20 8.02 19.19
CA LEU A 365 7.71 7.39 17.96
C LEU A 365 6.59 6.78 17.12
N GLY A 366 5.56 6.21 17.76
CA GLY A 366 4.37 5.69 17.08
C GLY A 366 3.56 6.76 16.34
N MET A 367 3.68 8.04 16.75
CA MET A 367 2.95 9.17 16.16
C MET A 367 3.79 10.00 15.17
N CYS A 368 4.97 9.54 14.76
CA CYS A 368 5.79 10.25 13.79
C CYS A 368 5.05 10.42 12.46
N PRO A 369 5.17 11.58 11.78
CA PRO A 369 4.66 11.77 10.42
C PRO A 369 5.35 10.83 9.43
N ALA A 370 4.74 10.66 8.26
CA ALA A 370 5.35 9.90 7.17
C ALA A 370 6.67 10.57 6.72
N ASP A 371 7.66 9.76 6.39
CA ASP A 371 8.86 10.25 5.71
C ASP A 371 8.50 10.64 4.27
N ASP A 372 9.05 11.74 3.74
CA ASP A 372 8.82 12.22 2.37
C ASP A 372 9.13 11.14 1.31
N GLU A 373 10.03 10.21 1.62
CA GLU A 373 10.47 9.11 0.74
C GLU A 373 9.66 7.81 0.92
N VAL A 374 8.56 7.82 1.69
CA VAL A 374 7.84 6.57 2.06
C VAL A 374 7.21 5.87 0.86
N LEU A 375 6.81 6.63 -0.17
CA LEU A 375 6.28 6.10 -1.43
C LEU A 375 7.35 5.91 -2.52
N GLU A 376 8.61 6.24 -2.26
CA GLU A 376 9.72 6.06 -3.20
C GLU A 376 10.48 4.75 -2.96
N ARG A 377 10.17 4.04 -1.88
CA ARG A 377 10.83 2.79 -1.49
C ARG A 377 9.93 1.59 -1.73
N PRO A 378 10.50 0.42 -2.10
CA PRO A 378 9.72 -0.80 -2.19
C PRO A 378 9.16 -1.18 -0.82
N PRO A 379 8.02 -1.92 -0.76
CA PRO A 379 7.40 -2.34 0.49
C PRO A 379 8.36 -3.23 1.30
N ASN A 380 8.50 -2.93 2.59
CA ASN A 380 9.24 -3.79 3.52
C ASN A 380 8.24 -4.67 4.27
N SER A 381 8.31 -5.98 4.06
CA SER A 381 7.39 -6.95 4.64
C SER A 381 7.78 -7.42 6.05
N MET A 382 9.01 -7.10 6.52
CA MET A 382 9.52 -7.59 7.80
C MET A 382 9.81 -6.44 8.76
N ILE A 383 9.23 -6.52 9.96
CA ILE A 383 9.56 -5.61 11.08
C ILE A 383 10.99 -5.89 11.57
N PHE A 384 11.35 -7.17 11.74
CA PHE A 384 12.66 -7.61 12.19
C PHE A 384 13.57 -7.96 11.01
N THR A 385 14.25 -6.94 10.47
CA THR A 385 15.34 -7.15 9.51
C THR A 385 16.65 -7.39 10.27
N TRP A 386 17.61 -8.03 9.61
CA TRP A 386 18.96 -8.19 10.18
C TRP A 386 19.61 -6.85 10.58
N GLU A 387 19.28 -5.79 9.87
CA GLU A 387 19.73 -4.45 10.19
C GLU A 387 19.18 -3.95 11.53
N VAL A 388 17.86 -4.13 11.76
CA VAL A 388 17.20 -3.75 13.02
C VAL A 388 17.74 -4.56 14.19
N ILE A 389 17.94 -5.88 13.99
CA ILE A 389 18.51 -6.75 15.03
C ILE A 389 19.94 -6.30 15.38
N LEU A 390 20.76 -5.99 14.38
CA LEU A 390 22.11 -5.52 14.61
C LEU A 390 22.12 -4.15 15.33
N ASP A 391 21.28 -3.21 14.89
CA ASP A 391 21.14 -1.90 15.52
C ASP A 391 20.71 -2.02 16.99
N MET A 392 19.76 -2.93 17.30
CA MET A 392 19.30 -3.22 18.65
C MET A 392 20.45 -3.63 19.58
N PHE A 393 21.30 -4.57 19.14
CA PHE A 393 22.43 -5.01 19.96
C PHE A 393 23.52 -3.96 20.07
N VAL A 394 23.82 -3.23 19.00
CA VAL A 394 24.84 -2.17 19.02
C VAL A 394 24.41 -1.04 19.95
N TYR A 395 23.22 -0.49 19.79
CA TYR A 395 22.75 0.59 20.66
C TYR A 395 22.62 0.13 22.12
N GLY A 396 22.08 -1.06 22.36
CA GLY A 396 21.98 -1.62 23.70
C GLY A 396 23.35 -1.78 24.37
N THR A 397 24.34 -2.28 23.65
CA THR A 397 25.71 -2.43 24.16
C THR A 397 26.36 -1.07 24.43
N LEU A 398 26.19 -0.07 23.56
CA LEU A 398 26.75 1.26 23.75
C LEU A 398 26.19 1.94 25.01
N VAL A 399 24.88 1.85 25.25
CA VAL A 399 24.24 2.38 26.47
C VAL A 399 24.76 1.65 27.71
N ALA A 400 24.81 0.29 27.68
CA ALA A 400 25.34 -0.51 28.78
C ALA A 400 26.80 -0.14 29.12
N CYS A 401 27.64 0.02 28.10
CA CYS A 401 29.03 0.45 28.29
C CYS A 401 29.13 1.85 28.91
N ALA A 402 28.30 2.81 28.48
CA ALA A 402 28.27 4.15 29.06
C ALA A 402 27.85 4.14 30.54
N CYS A 403 26.82 3.33 30.88
CA CYS A 403 26.38 3.14 32.28
C CYS A 403 27.47 2.47 33.13
N MET A 404 28.10 1.42 32.60
CA MET A 404 29.15 0.71 33.29
C MET A 404 30.38 1.60 33.52
N LEU A 405 30.78 2.37 32.51
CA LEU A 405 31.86 3.36 32.62
C LEU A 405 31.57 4.39 33.72
N CYS A 406 30.37 4.93 33.76
CA CYS A 406 29.97 5.89 34.78
C CYS A 406 30.03 5.28 36.18
N PHE A 407 29.44 4.10 36.40
CA PHE A 407 29.45 3.39 37.66
C PHE A 407 30.86 3.07 38.14
N THR A 408 31.74 2.52 37.27
CA THR A 408 33.10 2.17 37.63
C THR A 408 33.96 3.37 37.97
N ILE A 409 33.84 4.49 37.26
CA ILE A 409 34.60 5.73 37.58
C ILE A 409 34.18 6.26 38.96
N VAL A 410 32.90 6.23 39.30
CA VAL A 410 32.45 6.71 40.63
C VAL A 410 32.99 5.78 41.74
N VAL A 411 32.84 4.46 41.60
CA VAL A 411 33.20 3.52 42.66
C VAL A 411 34.71 3.35 42.80
N TYR A 412 35.44 3.19 41.71
CA TYR A 412 36.88 2.93 41.72
C TYR A 412 37.73 4.21 41.65
N GLY A 413 37.26 5.24 40.94
CA GLY A 413 37.98 6.50 40.83
C GLY A 413 37.94 7.36 42.08
N LYS A 414 36.75 7.41 42.76
CA LYS A 414 36.59 8.19 44.02
C LYS A 414 36.83 7.33 45.26
N GLY A 415 36.41 6.05 45.22
CA GLY A 415 36.28 5.19 46.40
C GLY A 415 37.32 4.08 46.51
N ASN A 416 38.36 4.04 45.69
CA ASN A 416 39.38 2.99 45.65
C ASN A 416 38.78 1.56 45.57
N GLY A 417 37.55 1.44 45.04
CA GLY A 417 36.87 0.13 44.85
C GLY A 417 36.11 -0.37 46.11
N ASP A 418 35.85 0.46 47.06
CA ASP A 418 35.02 0.07 48.21
C ASP A 418 33.55 -0.08 47.81
N LEU A 419 33.08 -1.33 47.80
CA LEU A 419 31.73 -1.73 47.46
C LEU A 419 30.77 -1.80 48.66
N GLY A 420 31.28 -1.40 49.87
CA GLY A 420 30.49 -1.40 51.09
C GLY A 420 30.10 -2.80 51.58
N HIS A 421 29.12 -2.87 52.47
CA HIS A 421 28.60 -4.11 53.02
C HIS A 421 27.08 -4.21 52.91
N GLY A 422 26.56 -5.21 52.21
CA GLY A 422 25.14 -5.50 52.17
C GLY A 422 24.28 -4.39 51.52
N CYS A 423 24.82 -3.65 50.56
CA CYS A 423 24.21 -2.49 49.94
C CYS A 423 22.96 -2.74 49.08
N ASN A 424 22.58 -4.01 48.93
CA ASN A 424 21.33 -4.39 48.25
C ASN A 424 20.10 -4.46 49.18
N LYS A 425 20.30 -4.34 50.49
CA LYS A 425 19.22 -4.44 51.50
C LYS A 425 18.54 -3.08 51.66
N MET A 426 17.21 -3.06 51.85
CA MET A 426 16.43 -1.83 52.08
C MET A 426 16.87 -1.04 53.34
N ASN A 427 17.49 -1.74 54.31
CA ASN A 427 18.02 -1.10 55.54
C ASN A 427 19.56 -1.00 55.53
N ALA A 428 20.16 -0.95 54.32
CA ALA A 428 21.60 -0.76 54.17
C ALA A 428 22.04 0.55 54.86
N ASN A 429 23.20 0.49 55.54
CA ASN A 429 23.78 1.69 56.16
C ASN A 429 24.23 2.67 55.07
N ILE A 430 23.63 3.85 55.04
CA ILE A 430 23.86 4.91 54.04
C ILE A 430 25.33 5.36 54.06
N ASP A 431 25.98 5.39 55.25
CA ASP A 431 27.36 5.80 55.36
C ASP A 431 28.34 4.76 54.80
N ALA A 432 28.07 3.50 55.04
CA ALA A 432 28.88 2.37 54.52
C ALA A 432 28.67 2.11 53.01
N CYS A 433 27.51 2.45 52.47
CA CYS A 433 27.13 2.21 51.06
C CYS A 433 27.10 3.50 50.23
N GLY A 434 27.59 4.61 50.74
CA GLY A 434 27.47 5.92 50.14
C GLY A 434 28.00 6.00 48.71
N LEU A 435 29.15 5.39 48.43
CA LEU A 435 29.78 5.38 47.13
C LEU A 435 28.99 4.54 46.11
N VAL A 436 28.50 3.38 46.51
CA VAL A 436 27.66 2.53 45.67
C VAL A 436 26.36 3.25 45.33
N PHE A 437 25.75 3.96 46.29
CA PHE A 437 24.52 4.72 46.07
C PHE A 437 24.73 5.94 45.15
N GLU A 438 25.88 6.62 45.24
CA GLU A 438 26.28 7.66 44.29
C GLU A 438 26.54 7.07 42.89
N GLY A 439 27.23 5.94 42.79
CA GLY A 439 27.44 5.22 41.52
C GLY A 439 26.14 4.78 40.88
N ARG A 440 25.19 4.22 41.66
CA ARG A 440 23.84 3.87 41.20
C ARG A 440 23.07 5.07 40.67
N ALA A 441 23.08 6.17 41.42
CA ALA A 441 22.41 7.39 41.03
C ALA A 441 22.98 7.96 39.72
N SER A 442 24.31 7.99 39.58
CA SER A 442 24.98 8.48 38.39
C SER A 442 24.71 7.61 37.17
N ALA A 443 24.80 6.28 37.31
CA ALA A 443 24.48 5.33 36.24
C ALA A 443 23.00 5.36 35.86
N PHE A 444 22.09 5.57 36.83
CA PHE A 444 20.68 5.74 36.57
C PHE A 444 20.39 6.99 35.72
N VAL A 445 21.08 8.10 35.93
CA VAL A 445 21.02 9.28 35.05
C VAL A 445 21.44 8.93 33.64
N VAL A 446 22.60 8.25 33.48
CA VAL A 446 23.11 7.87 32.16
C VAL A 446 22.14 6.93 31.44
N LEU A 447 21.58 5.95 32.13
CA LEU A 447 20.62 5.02 31.55
C LEU A 447 19.34 5.73 31.10
N THR A 448 18.77 6.60 31.97
CA THR A 448 17.54 7.34 31.69
C THR A 448 17.73 8.30 30.51
N TRP A 449 18.77 9.13 30.56
CA TRP A 449 19.02 10.11 29.50
C TRP A 449 19.54 9.44 28.22
N GLY A 450 20.30 8.37 28.34
CA GLY A 450 20.73 7.54 27.22
C GLY A 450 19.55 6.93 26.48
N ALA A 451 18.54 6.42 27.21
CA ALA A 451 17.30 5.88 26.62
C ALA A 451 16.48 6.96 25.90
N LEU A 452 16.42 8.19 26.44
CA LEU A 452 15.76 9.32 25.78
C LEU A 452 16.49 9.75 24.49
N ILE A 453 17.82 9.79 24.51
CA ILE A 453 18.64 10.06 23.33
C ILE A 453 18.47 8.93 22.31
N LEU A 454 18.43 7.67 22.76
CA LEU A 454 18.17 6.53 21.89
C LEU A 454 16.83 6.67 21.16
N ALA A 455 15.77 7.16 21.82
CA ALA A 455 14.50 7.44 21.17
C ALA A 455 14.64 8.50 20.06
N LEU A 456 15.47 9.53 20.25
CA LEU A 456 15.80 10.50 19.20
C LEU A 456 16.59 9.89 18.05
N GLU A 457 17.54 9.00 18.36
CA GLU A 457 18.31 8.29 17.35
C GLU A 457 17.45 7.33 16.51
N CYS A 458 16.40 6.75 17.10
CA CYS A 458 15.47 5.86 16.41
C CYS A 458 14.48 6.59 15.47
N LEU A 459 14.38 7.94 15.50
CA LEU A 459 13.56 8.71 14.55
C LEU A 459 13.93 8.40 13.10
N HIS A 460 15.23 8.31 12.82
CA HIS A 460 15.74 7.98 11.49
C HIS A 460 16.85 6.94 11.59
N PRO A 461 16.65 5.72 11.07
CA PRO A 461 17.62 4.64 11.24
C PRO A 461 18.94 4.84 10.48
N THR A 462 18.95 5.70 9.45
CA THR A 462 20.14 5.94 8.60
C THR A 462 20.57 7.40 8.53
N LYS A 463 19.65 8.37 8.70
CA LYS A 463 19.98 9.81 8.67
C LYS A 463 20.51 10.23 10.04
N SER A 464 21.45 11.20 10.05
CA SER A 464 21.94 11.79 11.30
C SER A 464 20.84 12.63 11.96
N PHE A 465 20.84 12.63 13.29
CA PHE A 465 19.94 13.49 14.07
C PHE A 465 20.10 14.98 13.71
N PHE A 466 21.30 15.40 13.34
CA PHE A 466 21.59 16.78 12.93
C PHE A 466 21.22 17.11 11.48
N ASN A 467 20.85 16.12 10.67
CA ASN A 467 20.47 16.32 9.26
C ASN A 467 19.32 15.37 8.89
N MET A 468 18.14 15.61 9.45
CA MET A 468 16.97 14.75 9.29
C MET A 468 16.24 14.98 7.97
N ARG A 469 16.19 16.22 7.46
CA ARG A 469 15.48 16.60 6.22
C ARG A 469 16.38 17.29 5.23
N VAL A 470 16.13 17.05 3.95
CA VAL A 470 16.74 17.83 2.86
C VAL A 470 15.97 19.14 2.75
N SER A 471 16.50 20.20 3.36
CA SER A 471 15.89 21.54 3.34
C SER A 471 17.01 22.58 3.33
N ASP A 472 16.76 23.72 2.72
CA ASP A 472 17.69 24.87 2.66
C ASP A 472 17.88 25.59 4.00
N ARG A 473 17.25 25.12 5.06
CA ARG A 473 17.35 25.71 6.41
C ARG A 473 18.56 25.18 7.17
N PRO A 474 19.15 25.98 8.09
CA PRO A 474 20.28 25.56 8.92
C PRO A 474 19.93 24.30 9.74
N TRP A 475 20.90 23.39 9.91
CA TRP A 475 20.73 22.09 10.60
C TRP A 475 20.08 22.20 12.00
N TYR A 476 20.42 23.22 12.80
CA TYR A 476 19.89 23.41 14.15
C TYR A 476 18.39 23.77 14.14
N THR A 477 17.92 24.51 13.16
CA THR A 477 16.50 24.83 13.02
C THR A 477 15.68 23.64 12.53
N GLN A 478 16.26 22.81 11.68
CA GLN A 478 15.59 21.59 11.19
C GLN A 478 15.35 20.59 12.31
N THR A 479 16.36 20.37 13.16
CA THR A 479 16.25 19.45 14.31
C THR A 479 15.20 19.90 15.30
N VAL A 480 15.20 21.19 15.68
CA VAL A 480 14.22 21.73 16.63
C VAL A 480 12.80 21.69 16.07
N LEU A 481 12.62 22.05 14.78
CA LEU A 481 11.31 22.00 14.14
C LEU A 481 10.81 20.55 13.97
N GLY A 482 11.67 19.62 13.59
CA GLY A 482 11.30 18.20 13.46
C GLY A 482 10.87 17.60 14.80
N LEU A 483 11.53 17.96 15.89
CA LEU A 483 11.11 17.58 17.25
C LEU A 483 9.79 18.25 17.66
N TRP A 484 9.60 19.53 17.31
CA TRP A 484 8.39 20.27 17.65
C TRP A 484 7.15 19.78 16.87
N GLU A 485 7.30 19.24 15.68
CA GLU A 485 6.22 18.63 14.93
C GLU A 485 5.62 17.41 15.66
N ASN A 486 6.46 16.65 16.36
CA ASN A 486 5.99 15.56 17.23
C ASN A 486 5.95 15.99 18.70
N LYS A 487 4.88 16.71 19.05
CA LYS A 487 4.68 17.25 20.39
C LYS A 487 4.70 16.19 21.50
N VAL A 488 4.22 14.98 21.20
CA VAL A 488 4.19 13.88 22.17
C VAL A 488 5.61 13.44 22.51
N LEU A 489 6.45 13.23 21.49
CA LEU A 489 7.86 12.87 21.70
C LEU A 489 8.62 13.99 22.43
N PHE A 490 8.43 15.23 22.00
CA PHE A 490 9.08 16.39 22.62
C PHE A 490 8.79 16.47 24.12
N TRP A 491 7.51 16.44 24.52
CA TRP A 491 7.14 16.51 25.92
C TRP A 491 7.51 15.27 26.71
N SER A 492 7.54 14.10 26.08
CA SER A 492 8.03 12.85 26.70
C SER A 492 9.50 12.98 27.10
N ILE A 493 10.32 13.55 26.22
CA ILE A 493 11.75 13.78 26.49
C ILE A 493 11.94 14.80 27.60
N VAL A 494 11.25 15.95 27.54
CA VAL A 494 11.33 16.99 28.57
C VAL A 494 10.91 16.42 29.93
N PHE A 495 9.80 15.67 29.98
CA PHE A 495 9.33 15.01 31.19
C PHE A 495 10.35 13.98 31.71
N GLY A 496 10.90 13.12 30.82
CA GLY A 496 11.89 12.10 31.21
C GLY A 496 13.17 12.71 31.76
N ILE A 497 13.66 13.81 31.17
CA ILE A 497 14.82 14.57 31.72
C ILE A 497 14.50 15.13 33.11
N ALA A 498 13.32 15.73 33.25
CA ALA A 498 12.91 16.35 34.51
C ALA A 498 12.63 15.34 35.64
N ALA A 499 12.09 14.15 35.28
CA ALA A 499 11.69 13.12 36.24
C ALA A 499 12.86 12.49 37.01
N VAL A 500 14.08 12.63 36.54
CA VAL A 500 15.31 12.16 37.22
C VAL A 500 15.61 12.95 38.48
N PHE A 501 15.37 14.26 38.50
CA PHE A 501 15.73 15.13 39.61
C PHE A 501 15.01 14.77 40.92
N PRO A 502 13.68 14.56 40.97
CA PRO A 502 12.98 14.12 42.17
C PRO A 502 13.52 12.80 42.74
N VAL A 503 13.87 11.84 41.85
CA VAL A 503 14.42 10.54 42.27
C VAL A 503 15.77 10.69 42.96
N ILE A 504 16.61 11.62 42.55
CA ILE A 504 17.97 11.79 43.08
C ILE A 504 17.97 12.66 44.35
N TYR A 505 17.09 13.68 44.46
CA TYR A 505 17.20 14.71 45.51
C TYR A 505 16.15 14.62 46.62
N ILE A 506 15.00 13.94 46.41
CA ILE A 506 14.03 13.81 47.50
C ILE A 506 14.50 12.75 48.50
N PRO A 507 14.80 13.14 49.81
CA PRO A 507 15.51 12.28 50.76
C PRO A 507 14.88 10.91 51.01
N VAL A 508 13.55 10.80 51.07
CA VAL A 508 12.85 9.53 51.30
C VAL A 508 12.83 8.67 50.06
N ILE A 509 12.65 9.30 48.88
CA ILE A 509 12.57 8.61 47.59
C ILE A 509 13.94 8.04 47.24
N ASN A 510 15.00 8.85 47.31
CA ASN A 510 16.33 8.42 46.89
C ASN A 510 16.89 7.29 47.78
N THR A 511 16.87 7.46 49.11
CA THR A 511 17.53 6.54 50.03
C THR A 511 16.74 5.27 50.37
N LYS A 512 15.39 5.40 50.46
CA LYS A 512 14.53 4.28 50.90
C LYS A 512 13.94 3.49 49.72
N VAL A 513 13.62 4.17 48.62
CA VAL A 513 12.95 3.56 47.47
C VAL A 513 13.96 3.14 46.39
N PHE A 514 14.81 4.07 45.98
CA PHE A 514 15.75 3.84 44.87
C PHE A 514 17.13 3.36 45.30
N LEU A 515 17.48 3.42 46.60
CA LEU A 515 18.82 3.14 47.12
C LEU A 515 19.91 3.97 46.40
N HIS A 516 19.62 5.24 46.26
CA HIS A 516 20.48 6.28 45.69
C HIS A 516 20.95 7.25 46.76
N LYS A 517 21.97 8.01 46.44
CA LYS A 517 22.42 9.20 47.20
C LYS A 517 22.49 10.38 46.27
N SER A 518 22.28 11.58 46.77
CA SER A 518 22.41 12.82 46.03
C SER A 518 23.81 12.96 45.44
N ILE A 519 23.88 13.34 44.16
CA ILE A 519 25.14 13.49 43.40
C ILE A 519 25.47 14.98 43.21
N GLY A 520 26.74 15.30 43.11
CA GLY A 520 27.27 16.65 42.92
C GLY A 520 28.08 16.74 41.62
N TRP A 521 29.41 16.56 41.70
CA TRP A 521 30.29 16.59 40.52
C TRP A 521 30.01 15.42 39.53
N GLU A 522 29.41 14.37 40.04
CA GLU A 522 29.01 13.18 39.25
C GLU A 522 28.00 13.53 38.15
N TRP A 523 27.30 14.67 38.23
CA TRP A 523 26.51 15.21 37.13
C TRP A 523 27.35 15.45 35.88
N GLY A 524 28.54 16.05 36.05
CA GLY A 524 29.46 16.26 34.96
C GLY A 524 29.89 14.97 34.28
N LEU A 525 30.16 13.92 35.08
CA LEU A 525 30.48 12.58 34.56
C LEU A 525 29.30 11.93 33.85
N SER A 526 28.10 12.00 34.42
CA SER A 526 26.88 11.45 33.84
C SER A 526 26.57 12.12 32.50
N ILE A 527 26.69 13.43 32.39
CA ILE A 527 26.55 14.18 31.14
C ILE A 527 27.62 13.74 30.13
N ALA A 528 28.88 13.62 30.55
CA ALA A 528 29.98 13.21 29.67
C ALA A 528 29.76 11.79 29.10
N CYS A 529 29.31 10.84 29.93
CA CYS A 529 28.98 9.47 29.50
C CYS A 529 27.78 9.44 28.55
N THR A 530 26.78 10.27 28.79
CA THR A 530 25.61 10.39 27.92
C THR A 530 25.98 10.99 26.56
N VAL A 531 26.82 12.03 26.54
CA VAL A 531 27.35 12.62 25.30
C VAL A 531 28.25 11.63 24.58
N PHE A 532 29.07 10.85 25.28
CA PHE A 532 29.87 9.79 24.70
C PHE A 532 29.00 8.74 23.98
N PHE A 533 27.92 8.29 24.63
CA PHE A 533 26.93 7.42 23.99
C PHE A 533 26.39 8.05 22.70
N TRP A 534 25.96 9.32 22.74
CA TRP A 534 25.42 10.01 21.59
C TRP A 534 26.41 10.07 20.41
N ILE A 535 27.64 10.44 20.66
CA ILE A 535 28.69 10.50 19.64
C ILE A 535 28.95 9.11 19.02
N THR A 536 28.98 8.05 19.86
CA THR A 536 29.21 6.69 19.37
C THR A 536 28.01 6.16 18.56
N ALA A 537 26.78 6.51 18.92
CA ALA A 537 25.58 6.19 18.17
C ALA A 537 25.58 6.87 16.78
N GLU A 538 25.93 8.15 16.71
CA GLU A 538 26.07 8.86 15.43
C GLU A 538 27.22 8.30 14.57
N ALA A 539 28.33 7.92 15.20
CA ALA A 539 29.44 7.27 14.50
C ALA A 539 29.00 5.92 13.90
N TRP A 540 28.17 5.14 14.60
CA TRP A 540 27.57 3.91 14.08
C TRP A 540 26.70 4.18 12.85
N LYS A 541 25.80 5.17 12.90
CA LYS A 541 24.99 5.59 11.74
C LYS A 541 25.85 6.03 10.55
N TRP A 542 26.93 6.74 10.83
CA TRP A 542 27.88 7.14 9.78
C TRP A 542 28.56 5.94 9.13
N ALA A 543 29.03 4.97 9.92
CA ALA A 543 29.62 3.73 9.41
C ALA A 543 28.61 2.92 8.56
N LYS A 544 27.34 2.84 9.03
CA LYS A 544 26.26 2.20 8.31
C LYS A 544 26.00 2.86 6.95
N ARG A 545 25.97 4.19 6.89
CA ARG A 545 25.84 4.94 5.62
C ARG A 545 26.96 4.63 4.64
N ILE A 546 28.21 4.56 5.11
CA ILE A 546 29.35 4.20 4.27
C ILE A 546 29.20 2.77 3.75
N TYR A 547 28.81 1.84 4.61
CA TYR A 547 28.60 0.45 4.21
C TYR A 547 27.54 0.31 3.12
N ILE A 548 26.37 0.96 3.30
CA ILE A 548 25.28 0.95 2.31
C ILE A 548 25.74 1.54 0.99
N ARG A 549 26.43 2.69 0.99
CA ARG A 549 26.98 3.33 -0.22
C ARG A 549 27.99 2.43 -0.94
N ARG A 550 28.89 1.76 -0.20
CA ARG A 550 29.86 0.84 -0.79
C ARG A 550 29.20 -0.39 -1.38
N LYS A 551 28.17 -0.93 -0.71
CA LYS A 551 27.40 -2.07 -1.21
C LYS A 551 26.68 -1.72 -2.51
N ALA A 552 26.05 -0.56 -2.59
CA ALA A 552 25.41 -0.07 -3.81
C ALA A 552 26.43 0.11 -4.95
N ALA A 553 27.61 0.68 -4.67
CA ALA A 553 28.67 0.84 -5.66
C ALA A 553 29.26 -0.50 -6.16
N ASN A 554 29.34 -1.52 -5.30
CA ASN A 554 29.92 -2.84 -5.65
C ASN A 554 28.92 -3.74 -6.41
N ASN A 555 27.61 -3.55 -6.24
CA ASN A 555 26.59 -4.35 -6.93
C ASN A 555 26.40 -3.96 -8.40
N GLY A 556 27.25 -3.08 -8.96
CA GLY A 556 27.21 -2.72 -10.38
C GLY A 556 26.04 -1.79 -10.76
N ASP A 557 25.18 -1.42 -9.80
CA ASP A 557 24.01 -0.54 -10.01
C ASP A 557 24.40 0.92 -10.37
N GLY A 558 25.70 1.19 -10.45
CA GLY A 558 26.21 2.54 -10.63
C GLY A 558 26.36 3.02 -12.08
N LYS A 559 26.22 2.20 -13.12
CA LYS A 559 26.49 2.65 -14.50
C LYS A 559 25.59 2.12 -15.61
N GLU A 560 24.87 1.02 -15.42
CA GLU A 560 23.96 0.50 -16.48
C GLU A 560 22.47 0.68 -16.20
N ASN A 561 22.07 0.93 -14.95
CA ASN A 561 20.64 1.00 -14.55
C ASN A 561 20.13 2.41 -14.26
N VAL A 562 20.93 3.47 -14.42
CA VAL A 562 20.48 4.86 -14.15
C VAL A 562 19.36 5.31 -15.11
N LEU A 563 19.21 4.64 -16.24
CA LEU A 563 18.10 4.90 -17.20
C LEU A 563 16.83 4.10 -16.90
N ASN A 564 16.87 3.07 -16.04
CA ASN A 564 15.76 2.13 -15.87
C ASN A 564 15.15 2.03 -14.46
N GLU A 565 15.76 2.63 -13.42
CA GLU A 565 15.18 2.57 -12.05
C GLU A 565 13.82 3.27 -11.92
N ASN A 566 13.51 4.21 -12.82
CA ASN A 566 12.24 4.92 -12.87
C ASN A 566 11.24 4.37 -13.90
N ASP A 567 11.61 3.35 -14.67
CA ASP A 567 10.67 2.71 -15.61
C ASP A 567 9.98 1.52 -14.93
N PRO A 568 8.67 1.59 -14.68
CA PRO A 568 7.91 0.51 -14.05
C PRO A 568 7.94 -0.79 -14.88
N PHE A 569 8.30 -0.68 -16.16
CA PHE A 569 8.35 -1.80 -17.10
C PHE A 569 9.77 -2.34 -17.34
N SER A 570 10.78 -1.86 -16.61
CA SER A 570 12.19 -2.29 -16.74
C SER A 570 12.38 -3.81 -16.62
N LYS A 571 11.57 -4.48 -15.80
CA LYS A 571 11.55 -5.94 -15.68
C LYS A 571 11.18 -6.69 -16.98
N TYR A 572 10.54 -6.00 -17.94
CA TYR A 572 10.20 -6.52 -19.25
C TYR A 572 11.25 -6.16 -20.31
N ALA A 573 12.20 -5.28 -20.01
CA ALA A 573 13.23 -4.79 -20.94
C ALA A 573 14.19 -5.90 -21.38
N SER A 574 14.44 -6.91 -20.53
CA SER A 574 15.25 -8.10 -20.87
C SER A 574 14.63 -8.94 -22.01
N PHE A 575 13.37 -8.68 -22.33
CA PHE A 575 12.61 -9.36 -23.38
C PHE A 575 12.33 -8.43 -24.57
N SER A 576 13.09 -7.32 -24.72
CA SER A 576 12.89 -6.41 -25.86
C SER A 576 13.33 -7.07 -27.18
N ARG A 577 12.65 -6.71 -28.29
CA ARG A 577 12.96 -7.25 -29.62
C ARG A 577 14.34 -6.82 -30.13
N ASP A 578 14.77 -5.63 -29.77
CA ASP A 578 16.04 -5.04 -30.18
C ASP A 578 16.85 -4.63 -28.94
N ASN A 579 17.86 -5.44 -28.60
CA ASN A 579 18.85 -5.09 -27.57
C ASN A 579 19.69 -3.85 -27.94
N THR A 580 19.48 -3.24 -29.11
CA THR A 580 20.28 -2.13 -29.65
C THR A 580 19.60 -0.76 -29.57
N MET A 581 18.32 -0.69 -29.15
CA MET A 581 17.58 0.57 -29.02
C MET A 581 16.95 0.75 -27.63
N VAL A 582 17.73 0.63 -26.58
CA VAL A 582 17.38 1.22 -25.28
C VAL A 582 18.21 2.48 -25.13
N VAL A 583 17.70 3.58 -25.66
CA VAL A 583 18.17 4.94 -25.35
C VAL A 583 17.07 5.67 -24.60
#